data_3c01b1e0d982fc5d71e0fc2da74629ea
#
_entry.id   3c01b1e0d982fc5d71e0fc2da74629ea
#
_cell.length_a   1.000
_cell.length_b   1.000
_cell.length_c   1.000
_cell.angle_alpha   90.00
_cell.angle_beta   90.00
_cell.angle_gamma   90.00
#
_symmetry.space_group_name_H-M   'P 1'
#
loop_
_entity.id
_entity.type
_entity.pdbx_description
1 polymer ?
#
loop_
_entity_poly.entity_id
_entity_poly.type
_entity_poly.pdbx_seq_one_letter_code
_entity_poly.pdbx_strand_id
1 'polypeptide(L)'
;MSKNLQEKIINLTPTNVLAVPQTHTIDEVYALFKKLRLSAALQALEDNFNLDSFVAMAFIDKLFTLLNAECVKREENGFKRKVKSADLQSNANAITVISRLEQYKISRDLADHLLDGGWVPLHERILIHGPCGTGKTDLAEAILSNLIKKGYNVRAFAFSLLMLELCSLHDSKVIEASIYIEKLKAYSKFDVILLDEFCQGTYIEGMSTVVKEFIDVCNRNKCEIIVTSQKTPAEWLGFLGSDDMAEAAIDRLLSQPRIIELDGDSFRSHKPLTELPENKGDSKKKVGGKRGK
;
A
#
# COMPACT_ATOMS: atom_id res chain seq x y z
N MET A 1 -8.72 15.09 28.53
CA MET A 1 -8.11 16.39 28.31
C MET A 1 -9.16 17.30 27.71
N SER A 2 -9.64 18.35 28.21
CA SER A 2 -9.57 18.86 29.54
C SER A 2 -10.54 20.06 29.61
N LYS A 3 -11.56 19.94 30.41
CA LYS A 3 -12.43 21.10 30.80
C LYS A 3 -11.59 22.29 31.29
N ASN A 4 -10.39 22.04 31.78
CA ASN A 4 -9.48 23.06 32.34
C ASN A 4 -8.82 23.99 31.32
N LEU A 5 -8.77 23.63 30.02
CA LEU A 5 -8.25 24.53 28.97
C LEU A 5 -9.37 25.48 28.44
N GLN A 6 -10.60 25.01 28.39
CA GLN A 6 -11.74 25.84 27.94
C GLN A 6 -12.06 26.93 28.96
N GLU A 7 -11.99 26.64 30.25
CA GLU A 7 -12.21 27.67 31.31
C GLU A 7 -11.09 28.74 31.37
N LYS A 8 -9.86 28.41 31.00
CA LYS A 8 -8.78 29.40 30.90
C LYS A 8 -8.88 30.33 29.68
N ILE A 9 -9.57 29.91 28.62
CA ILE A 9 -9.75 30.71 27.40
C ILE A 9 -10.87 31.74 27.62
N ILE A 10 -11.88 31.45 28.46
CA ILE A 10 -13.06 32.32 28.68
C ILE A 10 -12.72 33.52 29.59
N ASN A 11 -11.66 33.48 30.38
CA ASN A 11 -11.29 34.54 31.32
C ASN A 11 -10.23 35.54 30.80
N LEU A 12 -9.93 35.53 29.50
CA LEU A 12 -9.14 36.58 28.85
C LEU A 12 -10.06 37.71 28.40
N THR A 13 -10.53 38.53 29.33
CA THR A 13 -11.14 39.84 29.00
C THR A 13 -10.06 40.73 28.35
N PRO A 14 -10.40 41.44 27.27
CA PRO A 14 -9.48 42.36 26.59
C PRO A 14 -9.37 43.68 27.36
N THR A 15 -8.56 43.69 28.39
CA THR A 15 -8.18 44.96 29.05
C THR A 15 -6.66 45.06 29.03
N ASN A 16 -6.16 46.03 28.25
CA ASN A 16 -4.78 46.39 27.99
C ASN A 16 -4.07 45.59 26.87
N VAL A 17 -4.54 45.79 25.64
CA VAL A 17 -3.64 45.67 24.51
C VAL A 17 -2.77 46.93 24.49
N LEU A 18 -1.73 46.98 25.33
CA LEU A 18 -0.57 47.79 25.04
C LEU A 18 -0.10 47.30 23.67
N ALA A 19 0.02 48.20 22.68
CA ALA A 19 0.63 47.95 21.40
C ALA A 19 2.06 47.46 21.66
N VAL A 20 2.23 46.14 21.78
CA VAL A 20 3.54 45.53 21.81
C VAL A 20 4.13 45.79 20.44
N PRO A 21 5.25 46.51 20.31
CA PRO A 21 5.87 46.75 19.02
C PRO A 21 6.09 45.41 18.35
N GLN A 22 5.75 45.29 17.07
CA GLN A 22 6.09 44.09 16.29
C GLN A 22 7.62 43.93 16.32
N THR A 23 8.09 43.00 17.11
CA THR A 23 9.53 42.74 17.30
C THR A 23 10.06 41.68 16.34
N HIS A 24 9.17 41.00 15.59
CA HIS A 24 9.56 39.92 14.69
C HIS A 24 9.15 40.18 13.23
N THR A 25 10.05 39.80 12.34
CA THR A 25 9.82 39.87 10.89
C THR A 25 9.21 38.58 10.35
N ILE A 26 8.61 38.66 9.16
CA ILE A 26 8.08 37.48 8.46
C ILE A 26 9.19 36.45 8.16
N ASP A 27 10.41 36.93 7.89
CA ASP A 27 11.57 36.07 7.62
C ASP A 27 11.98 35.25 8.84
N GLU A 28 11.86 35.84 10.04
CA GLU A 28 12.10 35.10 11.29
C GLU A 28 11.06 34.00 11.51
N VAL A 29 9.80 34.28 11.17
CA VAL A 29 8.71 33.28 11.20
C VAL A 29 9.01 32.14 10.21
N TYR A 30 9.41 32.47 8.97
CA TYR A 30 9.79 31.47 7.98
C TYR A 30 10.98 30.62 8.44
N ALA A 31 11.97 31.24 9.08
CA ALA A 31 13.10 30.51 9.65
C ALA A 31 12.66 29.51 10.73
N LEU A 32 11.70 29.86 11.57
CA LEU A 32 11.14 28.97 12.60
C LEU A 32 10.36 27.80 11.96
N PHE A 33 9.53 28.03 10.95
CA PHE A 33 8.85 26.94 10.21
C PHE A 33 9.84 25.94 9.64
N LYS A 34 10.92 26.43 9.02
CA LYS A 34 12.01 25.59 8.48
C LYS A 34 12.74 24.83 9.60
N LYS A 35 13.09 25.48 10.70
CA LYS A 35 13.75 24.87 11.86
C LYS A 35 12.89 23.76 12.49
N LEU A 36 11.57 23.98 12.59
CA LEU A 36 10.61 23.01 13.11
C LEU A 36 10.17 21.95 12.08
N ARG A 37 10.69 22.03 10.84
CA ARG A 37 10.32 21.13 9.74
C ARG A 37 8.81 21.09 9.44
N LEU A 38 8.19 22.27 9.46
CA LEU A 38 6.76 22.48 9.16
C LEU A 38 6.62 22.99 7.71
N SER A 39 7.10 22.18 6.75
CA SER A 39 7.22 22.61 5.35
C SER A 39 5.86 22.82 4.68
N ALA A 40 4.86 22.00 4.99
CA ALA A 40 3.54 22.14 4.40
C ALA A 40 2.76 23.31 5.02
N ALA A 41 2.96 23.56 6.32
CA ALA A 41 2.39 24.73 6.97
C ALA A 41 3.02 26.03 6.45
N LEU A 42 4.34 26.01 6.17
CA LEU A 42 5.03 27.13 5.53
C LEU A 42 4.48 27.40 4.14
N GLN A 43 4.35 26.36 3.30
CA GLN A 43 3.76 26.49 1.98
C GLN A 43 2.33 27.04 2.03
N ALA A 44 1.51 26.52 2.96
CA ALA A 44 0.15 27.01 3.15
C ALA A 44 0.13 28.48 3.60
N LEU A 45 1.11 28.93 4.39
CA LEU A 45 1.26 30.35 4.74
C LEU A 45 1.63 31.19 3.51
N GLU A 46 2.60 30.78 2.72
CA GLU A 46 3.03 31.48 1.49
C GLU A 46 1.89 31.59 0.48
N ASP A 47 1.15 30.49 0.26
CA ASP A 47 0.03 30.45 -0.71
C ASP A 47 -1.15 31.31 -0.30
N ASN A 48 -1.39 31.48 1.00
CA ASN A 48 -2.57 32.17 1.51
C ASN A 48 -2.28 33.58 2.04
N PHE A 49 -1.05 33.95 2.33
CA PHE A 49 -0.67 35.16 3.08
C PHE A 49 -1.30 36.45 2.56
N ASN A 50 -1.41 36.60 1.24
CA ASN A 50 -1.96 37.79 0.58
C ASN A 50 -3.44 37.64 0.16
N LEU A 51 -4.10 36.53 0.48
CA LEU A 51 -5.51 36.35 0.14
C LEU A 51 -6.40 37.11 1.13
N ASP A 52 -7.30 37.93 0.62
CA ASP A 52 -8.24 38.69 1.44
C ASP A 52 -9.05 37.79 2.38
N SER A 53 -9.44 36.59 1.92
CA SER A 53 -10.14 35.61 2.72
C SER A 53 -9.31 35.12 3.92
N PHE A 54 -8.02 34.90 3.72
CA PHE A 54 -7.12 34.48 4.80
C PHE A 54 -6.82 35.66 5.74
N VAL A 55 -6.63 36.86 5.18
CA VAL A 55 -6.41 38.09 6.00
C VAL A 55 -7.56 38.33 6.94
N ALA A 56 -8.83 38.15 6.48
CA ALA A 56 -10.05 38.33 7.25
C ALA A 56 -10.32 37.22 8.30
N MET A 57 -9.66 36.05 8.22
CA MET A 57 -9.86 34.98 9.18
C MET A 57 -9.42 35.35 10.60
N ALA A 58 -10.11 34.80 11.60
CA ALA A 58 -9.69 34.89 12.99
C ALA A 58 -8.33 34.18 13.17
N PHE A 59 -7.54 34.62 14.14
CA PHE A 59 -6.18 34.06 14.39
C PHE A 59 -6.21 32.54 14.59
N ILE A 60 -7.20 32.02 15.32
CA ILE A 60 -7.33 30.56 15.57
C ILE A 60 -7.57 29.80 14.27
N ASP A 61 -8.39 30.32 13.35
CA ASP A 61 -8.68 29.68 12.08
C ASP A 61 -7.45 29.68 11.15
N LYS A 62 -6.67 30.77 11.15
CA LYS A 62 -5.38 30.82 10.46
C LYS A 62 -4.43 29.75 10.98
N LEU A 63 -4.27 29.68 12.30
CA LEU A 63 -3.40 28.71 12.95
C LEU A 63 -3.85 27.28 12.66
N PHE A 64 -5.16 27.01 12.73
CA PHE A 64 -5.74 25.70 12.38
C PHE A 64 -5.43 25.34 10.92
N THR A 65 -5.64 26.25 9.98
CA THR A 65 -5.38 26.01 8.54
C THR A 65 -3.94 25.62 8.30
N LEU A 66 -2.98 26.34 8.90
CA LEU A 66 -1.56 26.05 8.72
C LEU A 66 -1.15 24.71 9.35
N LEU A 67 -1.57 24.45 10.58
CA LEU A 67 -1.24 23.21 11.29
C LEU A 67 -1.93 22.01 10.64
N ASN A 68 -3.16 22.16 10.17
CA ASN A 68 -3.87 21.09 9.47
C ASN A 68 -3.19 20.72 8.15
N ALA A 69 -2.68 21.69 7.38
CA ALA A 69 -1.91 21.43 6.17
C ALA A 69 -0.66 20.55 6.47
N GLU A 70 0.03 20.82 7.58
CA GLU A 70 1.17 20.00 8.00
C GLU A 70 0.75 18.60 8.44
N CYS A 71 -0.35 18.45 9.20
CA CYS A 71 -0.88 17.17 9.63
C CYS A 71 -1.23 16.29 8.42
N VAL A 72 -2.03 16.82 7.49
CA VAL A 72 -2.41 16.11 6.26
C VAL A 72 -1.17 15.66 5.47
N LYS A 73 -0.19 16.55 5.33
CA LYS A 73 1.05 16.20 4.60
C LYS A 73 1.86 15.11 5.28
N ARG A 74 1.94 15.13 6.61
CA ARG A 74 2.62 14.08 7.38
C ARG A 74 1.90 12.75 7.28
N GLU A 75 0.57 12.74 7.32
CA GLU A 75 -0.24 11.54 7.13
C GLU A 75 -0.03 10.95 5.73
N GLU A 76 -0.09 11.77 4.67
CA GLU A 76 0.20 11.34 3.30
C GLU A 76 1.61 10.75 3.15
N ASN A 77 2.62 11.43 3.70
CA ASN A 77 4.00 10.96 3.63
C ASN A 77 4.19 9.67 4.46
N GLY A 78 3.50 9.57 5.59
CA GLY A 78 3.45 8.37 6.43
C GLY A 78 2.85 7.20 5.67
N PHE A 79 1.71 7.43 5.02
CA PHE A 79 1.04 6.43 4.18
C PHE A 79 1.94 5.96 3.02
N LYS A 80 2.52 6.90 2.26
CA LYS A 80 3.45 6.57 1.15
C LYS A 80 4.64 5.73 1.61
N ARG A 81 5.21 6.03 2.77
CA ARG A 81 6.31 5.24 3.35
C ARG A 81 5.86 3.83 3.71
N LYS A 82 4.67 3.68 4.32
CA LYS A 82 4.11 2.37 4.66
C LYS A 82 3.80 1.54 3.41
N VAL A 83 3.20 2.13 2.38
CA VAL A 83 2.94 1.46 1.08
C VAL A 83 4.26 0.97 0.45
N LYS A 84 5.28 1.81 0.43
CA LYS A 84 6.61 1.42 -0.06
C LYS A 84 7.24 0.31 0.80
N SER A 85 7.11 0.39 2.11
CA SER A 85 7.60 -0.64 3.03
C SER A 85 6.85 -1.96 2.90
N ALA A 86 5.59 -1.93 2.52
CA ALA A 86 4.76 -3.09 2.27
C ALA A 86 5.05 -3.78 0.93
N ASP A 87 5.87 -3.15 0.08
CA ASP A 87 6.27 -3.64 -1.25
C ASP A 87 5.09 -3.79 -2.23
N LEU A 88 4.11 -2.88 -2.14
CA LEU A 88 2.99 -2.86 -3.08
C LEU A 88 3.45 -2.27 -4.41
N GLN A 89 3.15 -2.98 -5.50
CA GLN A 89 3.56 -2.63 -6.87
C GLN A 89 2.47 -1.84 -7.62
N SER A 90 1.22 -2.07 -7.27
CA SER A 90 0.06 -1.44 -7.90
C SER A 90 -0.30 -0.13 -7.21
N ASN A 91 -0.86 0.80 -7.98
CA ASN A 91 -1.52 2.00 -7.45
C ASN A 91 -3.01 1.77 -7.15
N ALA A 92 -3.45 0.52 -7.16
CA ALA A 92 -4.84 0.16 -6.89
C ALA A 92 -5.26 0.57 -5.46
N ASN A 93 -6.50 0.99 -5.32
CA ASN A 93 -7.06 1.46 -4.06
C ASN A 93 -8.56 1.12 -3.98
N ALA A 94 -9.22 1.51 -2.90
CA ALA A 94 -10.64 1.24 -2.71
C ALA A 94 -11.52 1.73 -3.87
N ILE A 95 -11.20 2.90 -4.46
CA ILE A 95 -11.93 3.44 -5.62
C ILE A 95 -11.78 2.51 -6.82
N THR A 96 -10.57 1.99 -7.06
CA THR A 96 -10.29 1.02 -8.13
C THR A 96 -11.16 -0.23 -7.97
N VAL A 97 -11.26 -0.78 -6.76
CA VAL A 97 -12.09 -1.96 -6.48
C VAL A 97 -13.57 -1.66 -6.75
N ILE A 98 -14.08 -0.55 -6.18
CA ILE A 98 -15.48 -0.16 -6.33
C ILE A 98 -15.86 0.10 -7.79
N SER A 99 -14.96 0.69 -8.59
CA SER A 99 -15.20 0.92 -10.02
C SER A 99 -15.20 -0.35 -10.87
N ARG A 100 -14.73 -1.48 -10.34
CA ARG A 100 -14.57 -2.76 -11.03
C ARG A 100 -15.41 -3.90 -10.43
N LEU A 101 -16.40 -3.62 -9.59
CA LEU A 101 -17.21 -4.64 -8.91
C LEU A 101 -17.85 -5.62 -9.89
N GLU A 102 -18.42 -5.12 -11.00
CA GLU A 102 -19.02 -5.95 -12.04
C GLU A 102 -17.99 -6.86 -12.72
N GLN A 103 -16.79 -6.33 -13.00
CA GLN A 103 -15.71 -7.08 -13.63
C GLN A 103 -15.14 -8.15 -12.69
N TYR A 104 -15.03 -7.82 -11.41
CA TYR A 104 -14.61 -8.78 -10.37
C TYR A 104 -15.73 -9.76 -9.99
N LYS A 105 -16.97 -9.53 -10.44
CA LYS A 105 -18.15 -10.33 -10.06
C LYS A 105 -18.33 -10.46 -8.56
N ILE A 106 -17.96 -9.43 -7.81
CA ILE A 106 -18.15 -9.37 -6.36
C ILE A 106 -19.23 -8.36 -5.97
N SER A 107 -19.98 -8.68 -4.93
CA SER A 107 -20.98 -7.76 -4.40
C SER A 107 -20.33 -6.54 -3.72
N ARG A 108 -21.08 -5.46 -3.60
CA ARG A 108 -20.63 -4.28 -2.87
C ARG A 108 -20.34 -4.60 -1.40
N ASP A 109 -21.19 -5.39 -0.76
CA ASP A 109 -21.03 -5.77 0.64
C ASP A 109 -19.75 -6.58 0.86
N LEU A 110 -19.43 -7.50 -0.06
CA LEU A 110 -18.17 -8.22 -0.02
C LEU A 110 -16.97 -7.29 -0.21
N ALA A 111 -17.02 -6.37 -1.16
CA ALA A 111 -15.96 -5.40 -1.38
C ALA A 111 -15.75 -4.51 -0.14
N ASP A 112 -16.82 -4.03 0.46
CA ASP A 112 -16.76 -3.21 1.67
C ASP A 112 -16.19 -4.03 2.85
N HIS A 113 -16.58 -5.30 3.04
CA HIS A 113 -16.02 -6.19 4.05
C HIS A 113 -14.51 -6.42 3.86
N LEU A 114 -14.06 -6.64 2.62
CA LEU A 114 -12.65 -6.83 2.28
C LEU A 114 -11.84 -5.55 2.55
N LEU A 115 -12.33 -4.41 2.07
CA LEU A 115 -11.67 -3.11 2.21
C LEU A 115 -11.67 -2.63 3.65
N ASP A 116 -12.73 -2.91 4.41
CA ASP A 116 -12.82 -2.52 5.82
C ASP A 116 -11.95 -3.37 6.74
N GLY A 117 -11.45 -4.50 6.27
CA GLY A 117 -10.60 -5.38 7.07
C GLY A 117 -11.37 -6.09 8.21
N GLY A 118 -12.70 -6.16 8.12
CA GLY A 118 -13.54 -6.86 9.10
C GLY A 118 -13.26 -8.35 9.19
N TRP A 119 -12.64 -8.91 8.16
CA TRP A 119 -12.21 -10.29 8.07
C TRP A 119 -10.93 -10.60 8.90
N VAL A 120 -10.08 -9.61 9.15
CA VAL A 120 -8.80 -9.79 9.87
C VAL A 120 -9.04 -10.28 11.32
N PRO A 121 -9.89 -9.63 12.15
CA PRO A 121 -10.16 -10.12 13.50
C PRO A 121 -10.99 -11.43 13.53
N LEU A 122 -11.61 -11.80 12.41
CA LEU A 122 -12.34 -13.06 12.26
C LEU A 122 -11.44 -14.23 11.85
N HIS A 123 -10.16 -13.96 11.60
CA HIS A 123 -9.19 -14.95 11.14
C HIS A 123 -9.59 -15.62 9.82
N GLU A 124 -10.31 -14.91 8.95
CA GLU A 124 -10.63 -15.38 7.60
C GLU A 124 -9.39 -15.26 6.70
N ARG A 125 -9.22 -16.19 5.78
CA ARG A 125 -8.21 -16.12 4.72
C ARG A 125 -8.84 -15.74 3.41
N ILE A 126 -8.15 -14.91 2.65
CA ILE A 126 -8.64 -14.44 1.35
C ILE A 126 -7.86 -15.15 0.25
N LEU A 127 -8.57 -15.91 -0.57
CA LEU A 127 -8.02 -16.55 -1.76
C LEU A 127 -8.61 -15.92 -3.00
N ILE A 128 -7.77 -15.32 -3.83
CA ILE A 128 -8.18 -14.69 -5.09
C ILE A 128 -7.56 -15.50 -6.23
N HIS A 129 -8.36 -16.23 -6.96
CA HIS A 129 -7.86 -17.01 -8.08
C HIS A 129 -8.55 -16.64 -9.40
N GLY A 130 -7.93 -17.01 -10.53
CA GLY A 130 -8.45 -16.75 -11.87
C GLY A 130 -7.35 -16.58 -12.91
N PRO A 131 -7.71 -16.41 -14.19
CA PRO A 131 -6.76 -16.28 -15.30
C PRO A 131 -5.78 -15.11 -15.15
N CYS A 132 -4.72 -15.13 -15.96
CA CYS A 132 -3.77 -14.01 -15.99
C CYS A 132 -4.45 -12.72 -16.47
N GLY A 133 -4.12 -11.59 -15.85
CA GLY A 133 -4.62 -10.27 -16.27
C GLY A 133 -5.98 -9.89 -15.73
N THR A 134 -6.66 -10.73 -14.94
CA THR A 134 -8.00 -10.43 -14.37
C THR A 134 -7.96 -9.47 -13.15
N GLY A 135 -6.79 -8.92 -12.80
CA GLY A 135 -6.66 -7.94 -11.72
C GLY A 135 -6.58 -8.52 -10.30
N LYS A 136 -6.17 -9.79 -10.15
CA LYS A 136 -5.98 -10.43 -8.83
C LYS A 136 -5.07 -9.64 -7.91
N THR A 137 -3.87 -9.30 -8.39
CA THR A 137 -2.87 -8.52 -7.68
C THR A 137 -3.41 -7.12 -7.36
N ASP A 138 -4.07 -6.45 -8.32
CA ASP A 138 -4.69 -5.14 -8.10
C ASP A 138 -5.73 -5.18 -6.97
N LEU A 139 -6.59 -6.19 -6.95
CA LEU A 139 -7.60 -6.37 -5.90
C LEU A 139 -6.92 -6.61 -4.54
N ALA A 140 -5.96 -7.53 -4.47
CA ALA A 140 -5.24 -7.85 -3.24
C ALA A 140 -4.48 -6.62 -2.69
N GLU A 141 -3.74 -5.91 -3.54
CA GLU A 141 -2.99 -4.74 -3.12
C GLU A 141 -3.88 -3.54 -2.76
N ALA A 142 -5.04 -3.39 -3.40
CA ALA A 142 -6.03 -2.40 -3.00
C ALA A 142 -6.58 -2.67 -1.59
N ILE A 143 -6.82 -3.94 -1.25
CA ILE A 143 -7.20 -4.34 0.11
C ILE A 143 -6.08 -3.96 1.08
N LEU A 144 -4.84 -4.37 0.81
CA LEU A 144 -3.69 -4.04 1.67
C LEU A 144 -3.47 -2.52 1.81
N SER A 145 -3.59 -1.78 0.71
CA SER A 145 -3.47 -0.31 0.72
C SER A 145 -4.51 0.33 1.66
N ASN A 146 -5.73 -0.21 1.67
CA ASN A 146 -6.78 0.29 2.57
C ASN A 146 -6.55 -0.13 4.03
N LEU A 147 -6.04 -1.34 4.28
CA LEU A 147 -5.62 -1.79 5.61
C LEU A 147 -4.50 -0.92 6.19
N ILE A 148 -3.53 -0.48 5.37
CA ILE A 148 -2.49 0.47 5.80
C ILE A 148 -3.11 1.78 6.32
N LYS A 149 -4.14 2.31 5.64
CA LYS A 149 -4.85 3.52 6.09
C LYS A 149 -5.53 3.31 7.44
N LYS A 150 -6.00 2.09 7.71
CA LYS A 150 -6.62 1.70 8.97
C LYS A 150 -5.61 1.38 10.09
N GLY A 151 -4.32 1.43 9.78
CA GLY A 151 -3.25 1.25 10.76
C GLY A 151 -2.62 -0.13 10.80
N TYR A 152 -3.12 -1.10 10.03
CA TYR A 152 -2.53 -2.43 9.95
C TYR A 152 -1.12 -2.40 9.37
N ASN A 153 -0.28 -3.30 9.86
CA ASN A 153 1.06 -3.54 9.34
C ASN A 153 1.01 -4.69 8.34
N VAL A 154 1.22 -4.41 7.06
CA VAL A 154 1.03 -5.38 5.98
C VAL A 154 2.30 -5.54 5.14
N ARG A 155 2.43 -6.69 4.46
CA ARG A 155 3.53 -6.96 3.54
C ARG A 155 3.06 -7.79 2.35
N ALA A 156 3.52 -7.44 1.16
CA ALA A 156 3.36 -8.28 -0.03
C ALA A 156 4.67 -9.02 -0.33
N PHE A 157 4.54 -10.27 -0.76
CA PHE A 157 5.63 -11.11 -1.24
C PHE A 157 5.24 -11.75 -2.56
N ALA A 158 6.12 -11.67 -3.56
CA ALA A 158 6.07 -12.59 -4.68
C ALA A 158 6.42 -13.98 -4.17
N PHE A 159 5.49 -14.94 -4.28
CA PHE A 159 5.64 -16.28 -3.71
C PHE A 159 6.94 -16.95 -4.13
N SER A 160 7.29 -16.88 -5.42
CA SER A 160 8.51 -17.52 -5.95
C SER A 160 9.79 -16.96 -5.33
N LEU A 161 9.87 -15.64 -5.11
CA LEU A 161 11.04 -15.01 -4.50
C LEU A 161 11.14 -15.31 -3.00
N LEU A 162 9.99 -15.30 -2.29
CA LEU A 162 9.95 -15.68 -0.89
C LEU A 162 10.41 -17.14 -0.70
N MET A 163 9.94 -18.05 -1.54
CA MET A 163 10.33 -19.47 -1.46
C MET A 163 11.81 -19.67 -1.81
N LEU A 164 12.33 -18.96 -2.81
CA LEU A 164 13.75 -19.01 -3.13
C LEU A 164 14.61 -18.58 -1.94
N GLU A 165 14.25 -17.51 -1.26
CA GLU A 165 14.94 -17.03 -0.05
C GLU A 165 14.84 -18.05 1.09
N LEU A 166 13.63 -18.50 1.43
CA LEU A 166 13.41 -19.36 2.59
C LEU A 166 13.97 -20.78 2.39
N CYS A 167 13.79 -21.39 1.20
CA CYS A 167 14.35 -22.71 0.92
C CYS A 167 15.89 -22.68 0.95
N SER A 168 16.51 -21.63 0.40
CA SER A 168 17.97 -21.51 0.45
C SER A 168 18.53 -21.42 1.88
N LEU A 169 17.79 -20.81 2.80
CA LEU A 169 18.15 -20.73 4.21
C LEU A 169 17.83 -22.02 4.97
N HIS A 170 16.77 -22.72 4.59
CA HIS A 170 16.35 -23.97 5.22
C HIS A 170 17.34 -25.10 4.96
N ASP A 171 17.86 -25.21 3.73
CA ASP A 171 18.81 -26.29 3.32
C ASP A 171 20.23 -26.09 3.84
N SER A 172 20.51 -24.95 4.43
CA SER A 172 21.88 -24.61 4.81
C SER A 172 22.25 -25.06 6.23
N LYS A 173 23.56 -25.10 6.51
CA LYS A 173 24.12 -25.61 7.76
C LYS A 173 23.73 -24.74 8.98
N VAL A 174 23.88 -25.28 10.19
CA VAL A 174 23.43 -24.80 11.53
C VAL A 174 23.42 -23.27 11.76
N ILE A 175 24.35 -22.50 11.18
CA ILE A 175 24.42 -21.04 11.37
C ILE A 175 23.25 -20.34 10.63
N GLU A 176 22.89 -20.82 9.46
CA GLU A 176 21.84 -20.25 8.63
C GLU A 176 20.44 -20.69 9.09
N ALA A 177 20.34 -21.82 9.80
CA ALA A 177 19.09 -22.23 10.45
C ALA A 177 18.57 -21.21 11.46
N SER A 178 19.45 -20.50 12.15
CA SER A 178 19.05 -19.41 13.06
C SER A 178 18.49 -18.22 12.28
N ILE A 179 19.08 -17.89 11.14
CA ILE A 179 18.61 -16.82 10.25
C ILE A 179 17.25 -17.18 9.65
N TYR A 180 17.05 -18.44 9.24
CA TYR A 180 15.77 -18.93 8.76
C TYR A 180 14.64 -18.70 9.80
N ILE A 181 14.88 -19.15 11.04
CA ILE A 181 13.89 -18.99 12.12
C ILE A 181 13.63 -17.52 12.43
N GLU A 182 14.66 -16.67 12.43
CA GLU A 182 14.51 -15.23 12.64
C GLU A 182 13.70 -14.57 11.52
N LYS A 183 13.90 -14.99 10.27
CA LYS A 183 13.13 -14.53 9.10
C LYS A 183 11.66 -14.92 9.22
N LEU A 184 11.36 -16.18 9.53
CA LEU A 184 9.99 -16.63 9.75
C LEU A 184 9.29 -15.81 10.84
N LYS A 185 9.99 -15.60 11.99
CA LYS A 185 9.48 -14.76 13.08
C LYS A 185 9.31 -13.29 12.68
N ALA A 186 10.18 -12.76 11.84
CA ALA A 186 10.08 -11.38 11.37
C ALA A 186 8.88 -11.20 10.44
N TYR A 187 8.67 -12.15 9.53
CA TYR A 187 7.55 -12.11 8.60
C TYR A 187 6.20 -12.29 9.31
N SER A 188 6.13 -13.15 10.30
CA SER A 188 4.89 -13.37 11.07
C SER A 188 4.49 -12.22 12.03
N LYS A 189 5.26 -11.13 12.10
CA LYS A 189 4.91 -9.91 12.85
C LYS A 189 4.00 -8.96 12.08
N PHE A 190 3.77 -9.20 10.80
CA PHE A 190 2.77 -8.47 10.06
C PHE A 190 1.36 -8.89 10.49
N ASP A 191 0.42 -7.95 10.43
CA ASP A 191 -0.99 -8.29 10.67
C ASP A 191 -1.57 -9.06 9.48
N VAL A 192 -1.16 -8.67 8.26
CA VAL A 192 -1.59 -9.31 7.02
C VAL A 192 -0.44 -9.44 6.04
N ILE A 193 -0.32 -10.61 5.41
CA ILE A 193 0.62 -10.89 4.34
C ILE A 193 -0.13 -11.23 3.05
N LEU A 194 0.35 -10.70 1.93
CA LEU A 194 -0.02 -11.15 0.59
C LEU A 194 1.05 -12.10 0.06
N LEU A 195 0.62 -13.30 -0.34
CA LEU A 195 1.40 -14.23 -1.17
C LEU A 195 0.91 -14.10 -2.61
N ASP A 196 1.58 -13.26 -3.39
CA ASP A 196 1.20 -13.03 -4.78
C ASP A 196 1.78 -14.11 -5.70
N GLU A 197 1.02 -14.50 -6.70
CA GLU A 197 1.36 -15.58 -7.65
C GLU A 197 1.68 -16.91 -6.97
N PHE A 198 0.87 -17.30 -5.99
CA PHE A 198 1.04 -18.53 -5.23
C PHE A 198 1.05 -19.77 -6.13
N CYS A 199 2.00 -20.66 -5.87
CA CYS A 199 2.26 -21.88 -6.66
C CYS A 199 2.56 -21.60 -8.14
N GLN A 200 3.22 -20.47 -8.45
CA GLN A 200 3.78 -20.18 -9.76
C GLN A 200 5.31 -20.18 -9.69
N GLY A 201 5.93 -20.38 -10.86
CA GLY A 201 7.40 -20.42 -10.99
C GLY A 201 7.94 -21.85 -10.99
N THR A 202 9.18 -22.01 -10.53
CA THR A 202 9.87 -23.30 -10.48
C THR A 202 9.73 -23.93 -9.09
N TYR A 203 9.41 -25.22 -9.04
CA TYR A 203 9.45 -25.98 -7.79
C TYR A 203 10.89 -26.06 -7.26
N ILE A 204 11.03 -25.92 -5.96
CA ILE A 204 12.30 -26.09 -5.23
C ILE A 204 12.12 -27.27 -4.29
N GLU A 205 13.09 -28.18 -4.24
CA GLU A 205 13.05 -29.32 -3.32
C GLU A 205 12.87 -28.84 -1.87
N GLY A 206 12.02 -29.51 -1.10
CA GLY A 206 11.69 -29.11 0.27
C GLY A 206 10.71 -27.93 0.41
N MET A 207 10.24 -27.34 -0.70
CA MET A 207 9.34 -26.18 -0.68
C MET A 207 8.06 -26.45 0.12
N SER A 208 7.49 -27.65 0.05
CA SER A 208 6.28 -28.03 0.82
C SER A 208 6.46 -27.84 2.32
N THR A 209 7.60 -28.29 2.85
CA THR A 209 7.97 -28.12 4.26
C THR A 209 8.08 -26.65 4.62
N VAL A 210 8.79 -25.85 3.82
CA VAL A 210 8.98 -24.43 4.06
C VAL A 210 7.66 -23.66 4.02
N VAL A 211 6.77 -23.96 3.05
CA VAL A 211 5.43 -23.36 2.95
C VAL A 211 4.61 -23.70 4.20
N LYS A 212 4.61 -24.96 4.62
CA LYS A 212 3.89 -25.40 5.83
C LYS A 212 4.41 -24.66 7.07
N GLU A 213 5.72 -24.57 7.26
CA GLU A 213 6.32 -23.90 8.41
C GLU A 213 6.01 -22.40 8.42
N PHE A 214 6.07 -21.75 7.26
CA PHE A 214 5.71 -20.34 7.11
C PHE A 214 4.25 -20.09 7.52
N ILE A 215 3.30 -20.90 7.00
CA ILE A 215 1.89 -20.81 7.35
C ILE A 215 1.68 -21.07 8.85
N ASP A 216 2.36 -22.07 9.41
CA ASP A 216 2.24 -22.40 10.84
C ASP A 216 2.71 -21.26 11.75
N VAL A 217 3.78 -20.56 11.36
CA VAL A 217 4.29 -19.42 12.14
C VAL A 217 3.35 -18.23 12.00
N CYS A 218 2.80 -17.98 10.80
CA CYS A 218 1.80 -16.95 10.60
C CYS A 218 0.54 -17.22 11.47
N ASN A 219 0.04 -18.45 11.47
CA ASN A 219 -1.13 -18.84 12.27
C ASN A 219 -0.91 -18.63 13.77
N ARG A 220 0.24 -19.04 14.28
CA ARG A 220 0.59 -18.85 15.71
C ARG A 220 0.64 -17.40 16.12
N ASN A 221 1.04 -16.52 15.22
CA ASN A 221 1.17 -15.08 15.49
C ASN A 221 -0.05 -14.28 15.03
N LYS A 222 -1.13 -14.94 14.57
CA LYS A 222 -2.35 -14.30 14.07
C LYS A 222 -2.08 -13.34 12.91
N CYS A 223 -1.14 -13.71 12.04
CA CYS A 223 -0.83 -13.03 10.80
C CYS A 223 -1.73 -13.61 9.71
N GLU A 224 -2.66 -12.84 9.21
CA GLU A 224 -3.60 -13.29 8.20
C GLU A 224 -2.96 -13.31 6.81
N ILE A 225 -3.46 -14.20 5.94
CA ILE A 225 -2.87 -14.42 4.63
C ILE A 225 -3.90 -14.15 3.54
N ILE A 226 -3.54 -13.28 2.61
CA ILE A 226 -4.17 -13.15 1.29
C ILE A 226 -3.33 -13.94 0.30
N VAL A 227 -3.96 -14.73 -0.55
CA VAL A 227 -3.30 -15.47 -1.62
C VAL A 227 -3.88 -15.05 -2.95
N THR A 228 -3.04 -14.74 -3.93
CA THR A 228 -3.45 -14.69 -5.34
C THR A 228 -2.85 -15.87 -6.09
N SER A 229 -3.61 -16.49 -6.98
CA SER A 229 -3.11 -17.59 -7.80
C SER A 229 -3.83 -17.69 -9.15
N GLN A 230 -3.14 -18.17 -10.16
CA GLN A 230 -3.76 -18.60 -11.42
C GLN A 230 -4.25 -20.05 -11.33
N LYS A 231 -3.75 -20.80 -10.37
CA LYS A 231 -4.10 -22.20 -10.14
C LYS A 231 -5.17 -22.30 -9.06
N THR A 232 -6.00 -23.32 -9.17
CA THR A 232 -6.95 -23.71 -8.14
C THR A 232 -6.25 -24.38 -6.95
N PRO A 233 -6.87 -24.45 -5.77
CA PRO A 233 -6.32 -25.18 -4.65
C PRO A 233 -5.98 -26.65 -4.95
N ALA A 234 -6.76 -27.31 -5.81
CA ALA A 234 -6.47 -28.68 -6.24
C ALA A 234 -5.16 -28.81 -7.03
N GLU A 235 -4.80 -27.80 -7.81
CA GLU A 235 -3.55 -27.79 -8.57
C GLU A 235 -2.33 -27.40 -7.73
N TRP A 236 -2.54 -26.80 -6.56
CA TRP A 236 -1.43 -26.44 -5.65
C TRP A 236 -0.73 -27.68 -5.10
N LEU A 237 -1.49 -28.73 -4.80
CA LEU A 237 -0.93 -29.99 -4.31
C LEU A 237 0.08 -30.57 -5.29
N GLY A 238 -0.30 -30.65 -6.57
CA GLY A 238 0.60 -31.11 -7.63
C GLY A 238 1.84 -30.25 -7.79
N PHE A 239 1.74 -28.93 -7.64
CA PHE A 239 2.88 -28.02 -7.70
C PHE A 239 3.82 -28.17 -6.50
N LEU A 240 3.29 -28.36 -5.29
CA LEU A 240 4.07 -28.49 -4.05
C LEU A 240 4.71 -29.88 -3.85
N GLY A 241 4.46 -30.85 -4.72
CA GLY A 241 5.09 -32.16 -4.68
C GLY A 241 4.23 -33.29 -4.16
N SER A 242 2.96 -33.04 -3.85
CA SER A 242 1.96 -34.06 -3.45
C SER A 242 2.41 -34.92 -2.26
N ASP A 243 3.11 -34.34 -1.30
CA ASP A 243 3.53 -34.98 -0.06
C ASP A 243 2.64 -34.55 1.13
N ASP A 244 2.79 -35.21 2.27
CA ASP A 244 2.03 -34.93 3.50
C ASP A 244 2.21 -33.46 3.98
N MET A 245 3.36 -32.86 3.69
CA MET A 245 3.65 -31.47 4.06
C MET A 245 2.88 -30.50 3.17
N ALA A 246 2.77 -30.80 1.87
CA ALA A 246 1.96 -30.04 0.92
C ALA A 246 0.48 -30.09 1.29
N GLU A 247 -0.05 -31.30 1.58
CA GLU A 247 -1.43 -31.48 2.05
C GLU A 247 -1.70 -30.68 3.31
N ALA A 248 -0.82 -30.80 4.31
CA ALA A 248 -0.94 -30.05 5.57
C ALA A 248 -0.85 -28.53 5.40
N ALA A 249 -0.02 -28.04 4.47
CA ALA A 249 0.09 -26.62 4.16
C ALA A 249 -1.20 -26.08 3.54
N ILE A 250 -1.74 -26.79 2.55
CA ILE A 250 -2.96 -26.43 1.84
C ILE A 250 -4.18 -26.48 2.79
N ASP A 251 -4.31 -27.53 3.60
CA ASP A 251 -5.39 -27.65 4.59
C ASP A 251 -5.41 -26.46 5.55
N ARG A 252 -4.23 -26.05 6.05
CA ARG A 252 -4.13 -24.86 6.91
C ARG A 252 -4.49 -23.57 6.17
N LEU A 253 -4.06 -23.44 4.91
CA LEU A 253 -4.37 -22.28 4.11
C LEU A 253 -5.86 -22.20 3.77
N LEU A 254 -6.52 -23.35 3.62
CA LEU A 254 -7.95 -23.48 3.38
C LEU A 254 -8.80 -23.54 4.66
N SER A 255 -8.20 -23.28 5.82
CA SER A 255 -8.96 -23.12 7.06
C SER A 255 -9.72 -21.78 7.03
N GLN A 256 -11.06 -21.82 7.03
CA GLN A 256 -11.95 -20.65 6.92
C GLN A 256 -11.67 -19.75 5.70
N PRO A 257 -11.59 -20.28 4.48
CA PRO A 257 -11.24 -19.51 3.31
C PRO A 257 -12.43 -18.72 2.80
N ARG A 258 -12.20 -17.48 2.43
CA ARG A 258 -13.08 -16.72 1.55
C ARG A 258 -12.49 -16.74 0.15
N ILE A 259 -13.09 -17.53 -0.71
CA ILE A 259 -12.60 -17.72 -2.08
C ILE A 259 -13.28 -16.70 -3.01
N ILE A 260 -12.47 -15.97 -3.75
CA ILE A 260 -12.89 -15.01 -4.76
C ILE A 260 -12.35 -15.48 -6.11
N GLU A 261 -13.25 -15.89 -6.97
CA GLU A 261 -12.93 -16.29 -8.34
C GLU A 261 -13.09 -15.10 -9.28
N LEU A 262 -12.00 -14.65 -9.87
CA LEU A 262 -12.01 -13.63 -10.90
C LEU A 262 -12.02 -14.30 -12.26
N ASP A 263 -13.17 -14.19 -12.93
CA ASP A 263 -13.38 -14.69 -14.27
C ASP A 263 -13.66 -13.51 -15.21
N GLY A 264 -13.04 -13.46 -16.36
CA GLY A 264 -13.24 -12.40 -17.33
C GLY A 264 -12.03 -12.13 -18.20
N ASP A 265 -12.18 -11.13 -19.07
CA ASP A 265 -11.13 -10.70 -19.99
C ASP A 265 -9.98 -10.01 -19.25
N SER A 266 -8.78 -10.16 -19.81
CA SER A 266 -7.59 -9.50 -19.26
C SER A 266 -7.74 -7.96 -19.30
N PHE A 267 -7.48 -7.28 -18.18
CA PHE A 267 -7.36 -5.82 -18.13
C PHE A 267 -6.10 -5.29 -18.85
N ARG A 268 -5.19 -6.16 -19.22
CA ARG A 268 -4.04 -5.80 -20.04
C ARG A 268 -4.52 -5.62 -21.47
N SER A 269 -4.65 -4.35 -21.92
CA SER A 269 -4.90 -4.07 -23.33
C SER A 269 -3.73 -4.63 -24.15
N HIS A 270 -3.97 -5.70 -24.91
CA HIS A 270 -3.04 -6.15 -25.90
C HIS A 270 -3.04 -5.12 -27.05
N LYS A 271 -2.13 -4.13 -26.99
CA LYS A 271 -1.79 -3.42 -28.22
C LYS A 271 -1.11 -4.46 -29.13
N PRO A 272 -1.63 -4.71 -30.33
CA PRO A 272 -0.94 -5.60 -31.25
C PRO A 272 0.48 -5.07 -31.47
N LEU A 273 1.46 -5.97 -31.41
CA LEU A 273 2.90 -5.68 -31.62
C LEU A 273 3.20 -5.08 -33.02
N THR A 274 2.20 -4.92 -33.86
CA THR A 274 2.27 -4.40 -35.23
C THR A 274 2.25 -2.90 -35.35
N GLU A 275 1.95 -2.16 -34.30
CA GLU A 275 1.98 -0.69 -34.34
C GLU A 275 3.27 -0.19 -33.64
N LEU A 276 4.37 -0.23 -34.37
CA LEU A 276 5.53 0.61 -34.05
C LEU A 276 5.09 2.08 -34.20
N PRO A 277 5.44 2.99 -33.26
CA PRO A 277 5.15 4.40 -33.42
C PRO A 277 5.79 4.88 -34.73
N GLU A 278 4.98 5.40 -35.65
CA GLU A 278 5.48 6.05 -36.85
C GLU A 278 6.49 7.11 -36.45
N ASN A 279 7.71 6.88 -36.83
CA ASN A 279 8.79 7.84 -36.65
C ASN A 279 8.45 9.06 -37.55
N LYS A 280 7.84 10.10 -36.99
CA LYS A 280 7.66 11.38 -37.65
C LYS A 280 9.04 11.98 -37.83
N GLY A 281 9.76 11.45 -38.83
CA GLY A 281 11.03 11.91 -39.28
C GLY A 281 10.91 13.33 -39.83
N ASP A 282 11.83 14.16 -39.41
CA ASP A 282 12.15 15.48 -39.83
C ASP A 282 11.75 15.88 -41.28
N SER A 283 10.81 16.79 -41.38
CA SER A 283 10.59 17.54 -42.58
C SER A 283 11.79 18.46 -42.83
N LYS A 284 12.72 17.98 -43.67
CA LYS A 284 13.86 18.78 -44.18
C LYS A 284 13.32 20.05 -44.83
N LYS A 285 13.64 21.20 -44.23
CA LYS A 285 13.57 22.52 -44.87
C LYS A 285 14.37 22.50 -46.17
N LYS A 286 13.71 22.62 -47.31
CA LYS A 286 14.35 22.96 -48.59
C LYS A 286 14.74 24.42 -48.51
N VAL A 287 16.05 24.65 -48.39
CA VAL A 287 16.66 25.96 -48.64
C VAL A 287 16.68 26.17 -50.14
N GLY A 288 15.91 27.15 -50.61
CA GLY A 288 15.91 27.60 -51.98
C GLY A 288 17.18 28.44 -52.25
N GLY A 289 18.10 27.88 -53.02
CA GLY A 289 19.19 28.63 -53.62
C GLY A 289 18.78 29.16 -54.99
N LYS A 290 18.52 30.48 -55.09
CA LYS A 290 18.51 31.19 -56.36
C LYS A 290 19.95 31.26 -56.88
N ARG A 291 20.19 30.77 -58.09
CA ARG A 291 21.31 31.22 -58.92
C ARG A 291 20.72 31.84 -60.18
N GLY A 292 21.00 33.13 -60.34
CA GLY A 292 20.83 33.80 -61.59
C GLY A 292 22.05 33.61 -62.50
N LYS A 293 21.80 33.60 -63.66
CA LYS A 293 22.29 33.85 -65.01
C LYS A 293 22.16 32.67 -65.90
#